data_6e76faeda582d58be5fdaca4410add56
#
_entry.id   6e76faeda582d58be5fdaca4410add56
#
_cell.length_a   1.000
_cell.length_b   1.000
_cell.length_c   1.000
_cell.angle_alpha   90.00
_cell.angle_beta   90.00
_cell.angle_gamma   90.00
#
_symmetry.space_group_name_H-M   'P 1'
#
loop_
_entity.id
_entity.type
_entity.pdbx_description
1 polymer ?
#
loop_
_entity_poly.entity_id
_entity_poly.type
_entity_poly.pdbx_seq_one_letter_code
_entity_poly.pdbx_strand_id
1 'polypeptide(L)'
;MIDTLTTKDIAQDLKKSTRSIQRLLEKREIPYIRVPFKGGFTYRVPVFAYFEWKEKILNSKLQQYEHLSNFDRVYELKREWLTWCRNGLLTGKPFSEVTISSYDYFFDYYIDHLPRRYHRTPLVSLEYARLVLGNLDPKKYSLKGNIYKVLRSFVKFLIAKNHANNELLVDLEKVKPKRAYPPVRLHCTSEDYERLLDEASKRTFGQSEYDAILNKTLIATLGFAGLRSSELCNLRTEDVNLNKRTIFVYLGKGRKNRWLGISSRLLSYLTDYKNARPETKLNNFFITYSKKAKEYVPLNKSTLHQKVERLSKRLGIKINVHGLRRTFASNYANAGKPLNMISLALGHSDLKTTKGYLMTTTNEVMQEMQRW
;
A
#
# COMPACT_ATOMS: atom_id res chain seq x y z
N MET A 1 -28.20 -45.23 17.95
CA MET A 1 -26.73 -45.16 18.08
C MET A 1 -26.35 -43.69 18.24
N ILE A 2 -25.56 -43.34 19.25
CA ILE A 2 -25.08 -41.95 19.43
C ILE A 2 -24.02 -41.70 18.36
N ASP A 3 -24.20 -40.71 17.51
CA ASP A 3 -23.19 -40.28 16.55
C ASP A 3 -21.94 -39.81 17.28
N THR A 4 -20.78 -40.38 16.92
CA THR A 4 -19.52 -40.12 17.59
C THR A 4 -18.40 -39.77 16.58
N LEU A 5 -17.55 -38.82 16.95
CA LEU A 5 -16.34 -38.45 16.23
C LEU A 5 -15.14 -39.27 16.68
N THR A 6 -14.26 -39.59 15.75
CA THR A 6 -12.95 -40.18 16.06
C THR A 6 -11.91 -39.09 16.38
N THR A 7 -10.80 -39.49 16.97
CA THR A 7 -9.64 -38.58 17.16
C THR A 7 -9.15 -37.96 15.85
N LYS A 8 -9.30 -38.69 14.72
CA LYS A 8 -8.92 -38.19 13.38
C LYS A 8 -9.87 -37.10 12.90
N ASP A 9 -11.18 -37.29 13.07
CA ASP A 9 -12.20 -36.31 12.65
C ASP A 9 -12.01 -34.99 13.39
N ILE A 10 -11.78 -35.06 14.71
CA ILE A 10 -11.51 -33.89 15.54
C ILE A 10 -10.17 -33.23 15.17
N ALA A 11 -9.13 -34.02 14.87
CA ALA A 11 -7.85 -33.50 14.43
C ALA A 11 -7.96 -32.74 13.10
N GLN A 12 -8.76 -33.23 12.20
CA GLN A 12 -9.02 -32.60 10.91
C GLN A 12 -9.81 -31.28 11.08
N ASP A 13 -10.88 -31.30 11.87
CA ASP A 13 -11.72 -30.12 12.11
C ASP A 13 -10.95 -28.99 12.84
N LEU A 14 -10.13 -29.35 13.84
CA LEU A 14 -9.31 -28.38 14.61
C LEU A 14 -7.96 -28.05 13.93
N LYS A 15 -7.62 -28.69 12.81
CA LYS A 15 -6.32 -28.58 12.11
C LYS A 15 -5.13 -28.81 13.05
N LYS A 16 -5.25 -29.83 13.92
CA LYS A 16 -4.21 -30.25 14.87
C LYS A 16 -3.77 -31.68 14.58
N SER A 17 -2.63 -32.08 15.16
CA SER A 17 -2.19 -33.47 15.06
C SER A 17 -3.08 -34.38 15.92
N THR A 18 -3.26 -35.64 15.51
CA THR A 18 -3.98 -36.66 16.31
C THR A 18 -3.39 -36.83 17.71
N ARG A 19 -2.07 -36.69 17.85
CA ARG A 19 -1.36 -36.73 19.14
C ARG A 19 -1.76 -35.57 20.06
N SER A 20 -1.98 -34.38 19.48
CA SER A 20 -2.47 -33.22 20.25
C SER A 20 -3.89 -33.45 20.74
N ILE A 21 -4.75 -34.05 19.93
CA ILE A 21 -6.12 -34.39 20.34
C ILE A 21 -6.13 -35.48 21.40
N GLN A 22 -5.30 -36.49 21.29
CA GLN A 22 -5.15 -37.53 22.33
C GLN A 22 -4.82 -36.93 23.69
N ARG A 23 -3.86 -35.98 23.74
CA ARG A 23 -3.51 -35.26 24.98
C ARG A 23 -4.70 -34.49 25.60
N LEU A 24 -5.55 -33.87 24.75
CA LEU A 24 -6.75 -33.16 25.23
C LEU A 24 -7.80 -34.16 25.80
N LEU A 25 -7.93 -35.33 25.18
CA LEU A 25 -8.78 -36.40 25.67
C LEU A 25 -8.27 -37.00 26.99
N GLU A 26 -6.95 -37.26 27.05
CA GLU A 26 -6.30 -37.78 28.29
C GLU A 26 -6.44 -36.81 29.48
N LYS A 27 -6.35 -35.52 29.22
CA LYS A 27 -6.58 -34.46 30.21
C LYS A 27 -8.06 -34.22 30.52
N ARG A 28 -8.96 -34.95 29.91
CA ARG A 28 -10.44 -34.79 30.00
C ARG A 28 -10.92 -33.37 29.62
N GLU A 29 -10.19 -32.68 28.79
CA GLU A 29 -10.59 -31.36 28.30
C GLU A 29 -11.72 -31.48 27.26
N ILE A 30 -11.77 -32.60 26.53
CA ILE A 30 -12.87 -32.97 25.62
C ILE A 30 -13.62 -34.15 26.20
N PRO A 31 -14.96 -34.12 26.36
CA PRO A 31 -15.75 -35.26 26.81
C PRO A 31 -15.63 -36.44 25.83
N TYR A 32 -15.42 -37.65 26.34
CA TYR A 32 -15.26 -38.83 25.51
C TYR A 32 -15.87 -40.09 26.14
N ILE A 33 -16.11 -41.09 25.30
CA ILE A 33 -16.48 -42.45 25.67
C ILE A 33 -15.33 -43.35 25.27
N ARG A 34 -14.94 -44.30 26.16
CA ARG A 34 -13.99 -45.36 25.85
C ARG A 34 -14.73 -46.54 25.20
N VAL A 35 -14.38 -46.89 23.97
CA VAL A 35 -14.95 -48.02 23.28
C VAL A 35 -13.89 -49.14 23.24
N PRO A 36 -14.16 -50.29 23.87
CA PRO A 36 -13.23 -51.41 23.87
C PRO A 36 -13.05 -52.03 22.48
N PHE A 37 -11.85 -52.48 22.15
CA PHE A 37 -11.57 -53.31 21.00
C PHE A 37 -10.51 -54.38 21.36
N LYS A 38 -10.31 -55.38 20.48
CA LYS A 38 -9.35 -56.47 20.71
C LYS A 38 -7.93 -55.91 20.80
N GLY A 39 -7.45 -55.71 22.05
CA GLY A 39 -6.12 -55.12 22.32
C GLY A 39 -6.12 -53.77 23.03
N GLY A 40 -7.27 -53.27 23.52
CA GLY A 40 -7.32 -52.00 24.27
C GLY A 40 -8.65 -51.26 24.17
N PHE A 41 -8.57 -49.96 24.10
CA PHE A 41 -9.74 -49.10 23.90
C PHE A 41 -9.40 -47.94 22.95
N THR A 42 -10.42 -47.40 22.29
CA THR A 42 -10.31 -46.19 21.51
C THR A 42 -11.22 -45.09 22.10
N TYR A 43 -10.85 -43.84 21.88
CA TYR A 43 -11.66 -42.68 22.26
C TYR A 43 -12.72 -42.42 21.18
N ARG A 44 -13.96 -42.22 21.62
CA ARG A 44 -15.08 -41.74 20.82
C ARG A 44 -15.68 -40.53 21.50
N VAL A 45 -15.87 -39.46 20.77
CA VAL A 45 -16.44 -38.21 21.28
C VAL A 45 -17.84 -38.07 20.73
N PRO A 46 -18.89 -38.04 21.58
CA PRO A 46 -20.25 -37.74 21.11
C PRO A 46 -20.29 -36.42 20.34
N VAL A 47 -20.94 -36.40 19.21
CA VAL A 47 -20.98 -35.21 18.33
C VAL A 47 -21.51 -33.99 19.10
N PHE A 48 -22.59 -34.13 19.85
CA PHE A 48 -23.15 -33.04 20.64
C PHE A 48 -22.17 -32.53 21.70
N ALA A 49 -21.48 -33.41 22.43
CA ALA A 49 -20.51 -33.05 23.44
C ALA A 49 -19.26 -32.35 22.88
N TYR A 50 -18.89 -32.72 21.65
CA TYR A 50 -17.80 -32.04 20.94
C TYR A 50 -18.20 -30.60 20.57
N PHE A 51 -19.42 -30.40 20.04
CA PHE A 51 -19.89 -29.06 19.69
C PHE A 51 -20.13 -28.20 20.93
N GLU A 52 -20.67 -28.72 22.00
CA GLU A 52 -20.80 -28.00 23.29
C GLU A 52 -19.41 -27.57 23.84
N TRP A 53 -18.44 -28.47 23.85
CA TRP A 53 -17.08 -28.15 24.25
C TRP A 53 -16.44 -27.09 23.34
N LYS A 54 -16.61 -27.22 22.03
CA LYS A 54 -16.13 -26.27 21.03
C LYS A 54 -16.77 -24.90 21.22
N GLU A 55 -18.06 -24.87 21.47
CA GLU A 55 -18.81 -23.66 21.75
C GLU A 55 -18.40 -23.03 23.09
N LYS A 56 -18.21 -23.81 24.13
CA LYS A 56 -17.73 -23.35 25.43
C LYS A 56 -16.32 -22.72 25.36
N ILE A 57 -15.41 -23.32 24.58
CA ILE A 57 -14.09 -22.73 24.32
C ILE A 57 -14.20 -21.48 23.46
N LEU A 58 -15.06 -21.50 22.46
CA LEU A 58 -15.34 -20.32 21.65
C LEU A 58 -15.90 -19.19 22.52
N ASN A 59 -16.90 -19.49 23.37
CA ASN A 59 -17.51 -18.53 24.28
C ASN A 59 -16.56 -18.03 25.35
N SER A 60 -15.66 -18.85 25.91
CA SER A 60 -14.63 -18.40 26.84
C SER A 60 -13.60 -17.48 26.18
N LYS A 61 -13.27 -17.72 24.93
CA LYS A 61 -12.46 -16.81 24.11
C LYS A 61 -13.26 -15.55 23.70
N LEU A 62 -14.56 -15.66 23.51
CA LEU A 62 -15.44 -14.55 23.17
C LEU A 62 -15.63 -13.61 24.38
N GLN A 63 -15.79 -14.12 25.59
CA GLN A 63 -15.88 -13.30 26.81
C GLN A 63 -14.66 -12.39 26.99
N GLN A 64 -13.47 -12.84 26.59
CA GLN A 64 -12.26 -12.02 26.63
C GLN A 64 -12.32 -10.81 25.70
N TYR A 65 -13.22 -10.84 24.68
CA TYR A 65 -13.38 -9.79 23.66
C TYR A 65 -14.83 -9.28 23.57
N GLU A 66 -15.64 -9.51 24.61
CA GLU A 66 -17.06 -9.13 24.62
C GLU A 66 -17.28 -7.63 24.38
N HIS A 67 -16.34 -6.79 24.86
CA HIS A 67 -16.30 -5.36 24.62
C HIS A 67 -16.06 -4.97 23.13
N LEU A 68 -15.59 -5.91 22.29
CA LEU A 68 -15.42 -5.71 20.84
C LEU A 68 -16.60 -6.17 20.01
N SER A 69 -17.65 -6.71 20.64
CA SER A 69 -18.85 -7.23 19.98
C SER A 69 -19.91 -6.18 19.68
N ASN A 70 -19.79 -4.98 20.27
CA ASN A 70 -20.68 -3.85 20.05
C ASN A 70 -20.10 -2.90 19.02
N PHE A 71 -20.83 -2.62 17.95
CA PHE A 71 -20.43 -1.70 16.88
C PHE A 71 -20.07 -0.33 17.41
N ASP A 72 -20.88 0.26 18.29
CA ASP A 72 -20.65 1.58 18.83
C ASP A 72 -19.31 1.62 19.57
N ARG A 73 -19.04 0.58 20.34
CA ARG A 73 -17.78 0.43 21.08
C ARG A 73 -16.58 0.27 20.16
N VAL A 74 -16.70 -0.48 19.06
CA VAL A 74 -15.63 -0.63 18.08
C VAL A 74 -15.31 0.70 17.38
N TYR A 75 -16.31 1.51 17.07
CA TYR A 75 -16.11 2.84 16.49
C TYR A 75 -15.52 3.85 17.49
N GLU A 76 -15.84 3.74 18.78
CA GLU A 76 -15.14 4.50 19.83
C GLU A 76 -13.66 4.13 19.90
N LEU A 77 -13.35 2.84 19.96
CA LEU A 77 -11.97 2.34 19.95
C LEU A 77 -11.23 2.71 18.66
N LYS A 78 -11.91 2.72 17.50
CA LYS A 78 -11.36 3.20 16.24
C LYS A 78 -10.93 4.67 16.34
N ARG A 79 -11.79 5.54 16.86
CA ARG A 79 -11.49 6.97 17.05
C ARG A 79 -10.29 7.18 17.97
N GLU A 80 -10.25 6.46 19.09
CA GLU A 80 -9.14 6.49 20.03
C GLU A 80 -7.84 5.99 19.38
N TRP A 81 -7.89 4.88 18.66
CA TRP A 81 -6.73 4.34 17.92
C TRP A 81 -6.19 5.31 16.87
N LEU A 82 -7.05 5.96 16.07
CA LEU A 82 -6.63 6.95 15.09
C LEU A 82 -5.97 8.17 15.77
N THR A 83 -6.45 8.56 16.96
CA THR A 83 -5.81 9.59 17.79
C THR A 83 -4.43 9.14 18.28
N TRP A 84 -4.26 7.89 18.72
CA TRP A 84 -2.96 7.33 19.05
C TRP A 84 -2.01 7.31 17.86
N CYS A 85 -2.50 7.00 16.68
CA CYS A 85 -1.71 7.06 15.45
C CYS A 85 -1.26 8.49 15.12
N ARG A 86 -2.15 9.51 15.29
CA ARG A 86 -1.80 10.92 15.10
C ARG A 86 -0.71 11.37 16.08
N ASN A 87 -0.77 10.93 17.30
CA ASN A 87 0.16 11.33 18.37
C ASN A 87 1.44 10.48 18.39
N GLY A 88 1.55 9.45 17.56
CA GLY A 88 2.72 8.59 17.47
C GLY A 88 2.87 7.59 18.63
N LEU A 89 1.83 7.38 19.43
CA LEU A 89 1.87 6.54 20.62
C LEU A 89 2.12 5.04 20.32
N LEU A 90 1.76 4.59 19.11
CA LEU A 90 1.97 3.19 18.70
C LEU A 90 3.36 2.89 18.13
N THR A 91 4.03 3.88 17.56
CA THR A 91 5.26 3.65 16.77
C THR A 91 6.39 4.59 17.14
N GLY A 92 6.19 5.45 18.15
CA GLY A 92 7.13 6.52 18.51
C GLY A 92 7.17 7.69 17.52
N LYS A 93 6.39 7.63 16.41
CA LYS A 93 6.33 8.69 15.38
C LYS A 93 4.88 8.90 14.92
N PRO A 94 4.41 10.16 14.88
CA PRO A 94 3.09 10.49 14.36
C PRO A 94 2.91 10.06 12.90
N PHE A 95 1.73 9.53 12.57
CA PHE A 95 1.36 9.28 11.19
C PHE A 95 0.93 10.56 10.49
N SER A 96 1.10 10.60 9.16
CA SER A 96 0.58 11.71 8.36
C SER A 96 -0.95 11.61 8.24
N GLU A 97 -1.64 12.74 8.04
CA GLU A 97 -3.10 12.75 7.84
C GLU A 97 -3.55 11.88 6.66
N VAL A 98 -2.73 11.78 5.60
CA VAL A 98 -2.99 10.87 4.48
C VAL A 98 -2.98 9.40 4.94
N THR A 99 -2.08 9.03 5.84
CA THR A 99 -2.03 7.67 6.41
C THR A 99 -3.24 7.44 7.32
N ILE A 100 -3.60 8.42 8.16
CA ILE A 100 -4.77 8.36 9.04
C ILE A 100 -6.05 8.15 8.22
N SER A 101 -6.28 8.99 7.19
CA SER A 101 -7.44 8.87 6.30
C SER A 101 -7.49 7.52 5.58
N SER A 102 -6.32 7.00 5.18
CA SER A 102 -6.22 5.67 4.59
C SER A 102 -6.56 4.57 5.58
N TYR A 103 -6.12 4.68 6.84
CA TYR A 103 -6.42 3.72 7.89
C TYR A 103 -7.90 3.73 8.26
N ASP A 104 -8.48 4.91 8.36
CA ASP A 104 -9.91 5.13 8.58
C ASP A 104 -10.74 4.43 7.49
N TYR A 105 -10.47 4.74 6.24
CA TYR A 105 -11.15 4.13 5.07
C TYR A 105 -11.03 2.60 5.03
N PHE A 106 -9.84 2.03 5.21
CA PHE A 106 -9.67 0.58 5.12
C PHE A 106 -10.22 -0.17 6.33
N PHE A 107 -10.31 0.48 7.49
CA PHE A 107 -10.99 -0.08 8.65
C PHE A 107 -12.49 -0.16 8.40
N ASP A 108 -13.12 0.92 7.91
CA ASP A 108 -14.54 0.91 7.55
C ASP A 108 -14.82 -0.10 6.45
N TYR A 109 -13.98 -0.14 5.42
CA TYR A 109 -14.08 -1.16 4.38
C TYR A 109 -14.08 -2.59 4.96
N TYR A 110 -13.23 -2.87 5.93
CA TYR A 110 -13.20 -4.17 6.61
C TYR A 110 -14.53 -4.44 7.35
N ILE A 111 -15.01 -3.49 8.13
CA ILE A 111 -16.26 -3.63 8.90
C ILE A 111 -17.47 -3.81 7.96
N ASP A 112 -17.57 -3.04 6.90
CA ASP A 112 -18.67 -3.09 5.94
C ASP A 112 -18.74 -4.44 5.17
N HIS A 113 -17.62 -5.13 5.05
CA HIS A 113 -17.52 -6.45 4.41
C HIS A 113 -17.70 -7.63 5.37
N LEU A 114 -17.92 -7.36 6.65
CA LEU A 114 -18.33 -8.39 7.61
C LEU A 114 -19.83 -8.70 7.45
N PRO A 115 -20.23 -9.97 7.28
CA PRO A 115 -21.63 -10.33 7.22
C PRO A 115 -22.38 -9.92 8.50
N ARG A 116 -23.58 -9.37 8.36
CA ARG A 116 -24.41 -8.85 9.48
C ARG A 116 -24.62 -9.84 10.62
N ARG A 117 -24.67 -11.15 10.35
CA ARG A 117 -24.78 -12.21 11.37
C ARG A 117 -23.63 -12.24 12.36
N TYR A 118 -22.45 -11.68 12.02
CA TYR A 118 -21.27 -11.65 12.87
C TYR A 118 -21.16 -10.38 13.71
N HIS A 119 -22.11 -9.46 13.60
CA HIS A 119 -22.06 -8.18 14.31
C HIS A 119 -22.24 -8.29 15.82
N ARG A 120 -22.59 -9.49 16.34
CA ARG A 120 -22.73 -9.78 17.79
C ARG A 120 -21.51 -10.45 18.39
N THR A 121 -20.45 -10.63 17.62
CA THR A 121 -19.20 -11.32 18.02
C THR A 121 -18.01 -10.39 17.87
N PRO A 122 -16.84 -10.68 18.48
CA PRO A 122 -15.67 -9.81 18.35
C PRO A 122 -15.35 -9.48 16.90
N LEU A 123 -15.44 -8.19 16.54
CA LEU A 123 -15.28 -7.72 15.16
C LEU A 123 -13.84 -7.84 14.63
N VAL A 124 -12.89 -8.12 15.53
CA VAL A 124 -11.49 -8.37 15.16
C VAL A 124 -11.08 -9.75 15.66
N SER A 125 -11.15 -10.73 14.80
CA SER A 125 -10.70 -12.10 15.07
C SER A 125 -9.98 -12.66 13.85
N LEU A 126 -9.24 -13.76 14.04
CA LEU A 126 -8.62 -14.48 12.92
C LEU A 126 -9.66 -14.95 11.90
N GLU A 127 -10.79 -15.45 12.38
CA GLU A 127 -11.87 -15.97 11.52
C GLU A 127 -12.43 -14.89 10.62
N TYR A 128 -12.73 -13.71 11.17
CA TYR A 128 -13.27 -12.59 10.39
C TYR A 128 -12.24 -11.98 9.46
N ALA A 129 -11.00 -11.87 9.89
CA ALA A 129 -9.92 -11.44 9.02
C ALA A 129 -9.78 -12.41 7.82
N ARG A 130 -9.89 -13.74 8.04
CA ARG A 130 -9.92 -14.74 6.96
C ARG A 130 -11.11 -14.58 6.05
N LEU A 131 -12.30 -14.37 6.63
CA LEU A 131 -13.53 -14.21 5.86
C LEU A 131 -13.44 -13.01 4.91
N VAL A 132 -13.09 -11.83 5.42
CA VAL A 132 -12.99 -10.61 4.59
C VAL A 132 -11.85 -10.71 3.59
N LEU A 133 -10.64 -11.09 4.01
CA LEU A 133 -9.48 -11.18 3.12
C LEU A 133 -9.60 -12.35 2.13
N GLY A 134 -10.27 -13.44 2.50
CA GLY A 134 -10.51 -14.59 1.64
C GLY A 134 -11.49 -14.31 0.52
N ASN A 135 -12.58 -13.59 0.82
CA ASN A 135 -13.64 -13.27 -0.15
C ASN A 135 -13.25 -12.18 -1.15
N LEU A 136 -12.17 -11.44 -0.90
CA LEU A 136 -11.68 -10.46 -1.86
C LEU A 136 -11.00 -11.13 -3.06
N ASP A 137 -11.21 -10.56 -4.25
CA ASP A 137 -10.54 -10.99 -5.48
C ASP A 137 -9.02 -11.13 -5.26
N PRO A 138 -8.40 -12.27 -5.60
CA PRO A 138 -6.95 -12.48 -5.52
C PRO A 138 -6.13 -11.39 -6.22
N LYS A 139 -6.66 -10.80 -7.30
CA LYS A 139 -6.02 -9.70 -8.03
C LYS A 139 -5.93 -8.40 -7.21
N LYS A 140 -6.80 -8.23 -6.22
CA LYS A 140 -6.80 -7.06 -5.30
C LYS A 140 -5.79 -7.18 -4.15
N TYR A 141 -4.59 -7.69 -4.43
CA TYR A 141 -3.54 -7.87 -3.42
C TYR A 141 -3.23 -6.59 -2.62
N SER A 142 -3.17 -5.44 -3.28
CA SER A 142 -2.89 -4.16 -2.60
C SER A 142 -3.98 -3.80 -1.60
N LEU A 143 -5.25 -4.05 -1.91
CA LEU A 143 -6.38 -3.86 -1.01
C LEU A 143 -6.27 -4.79 0.20
N LYS A 144 -6.07 -6.10 -0.04
CA LYS A 144 -5.84 -7.08 1.04
C LYS A 144 -4.70 -6.67 1.95
N GLY A 145 -3.58 -6.23 1.36
CA GLY A 145 -2.41 -5.78 2.12
C GLY A 145 -2.65 -4.53 2.96
N ASN A 146 -3.47 -3.61 2.48
CA ASN A 146 -3.82 -2.40 3.25
C ASN A 146 -4.78 -2.73 4.40
N ILE A 147 -5.81 -3.55 4.16
CA ILE A 147 -6.71 -4.03 5.23
C ILE A 147 -5.90 -4.76 6.31
N TYR A 148 -5.01 -5.68 5.91
CA TYR A 148 -4.16 -6.40 6.86
C TYR A 148 -3.29 -5.45 7.70
N LYS A 149 -2.66 -4.42 7.10
CA LYS A 149 -1.86 -3.43 7.84
C LYS A 149 -2.69 -2.66 8.86
N VAL A 150 -3.89 -2.29 8.48
CA VAL A 150 -4.85 -1.58 9.34
C VAL A 150 -5.25 -2.44 10.50
N LEU A 151 -5.69 -3.68 10.27
CA LEU A 151 -6.04 -4.63 11.33
C LEU A 151 -4.87 -4.89 12.28
N ARG A 152 -3.67 -5.10 11.73
CA ARG A 152 -2.47 -5.30 12.54
C ARG A 152 -2.14 -4.09 13.42
N SER A 153 -2.33 -2.87 12.91
CA SER A 153 -2.13 -1.65 13.69
C SER A 153 -3.19 -1.49 14.78
N PHE A 154 -4.44 -1.76 14.46
CA PHE A 154 -5.54 -1.71 15.42
C PHE A 154 -5.39 -2.75 16.54
N VAL A 155 -5.02 -3.99 16.21
CA VAL A 155 -4.76 -5.02 17.21
C VAL A 155 -3.61 -4.64 18.14
N LYS A 156 -2.55 -4.02 17.64
CA LYS A 156 -1.48 -3.48 18.50
C LYS A 156 -1.99 -2.43 19.49
N PHE A 157 -2.89 -1.56 19.05
CA PHE A 157 -3.55 -0.60 19.95
C PHE A 157 -4.40 -1.32 21.00
N LEU A 158 -5.21 -2.32 20.61
CA LEU A 158 -6.01 -3.09 21.56
C LEU A 158 -5.15 -3.80 22.61
N ILE A 159 -4.00 -4.35 22.22
CA ILE A 159 -3.04 -4.97 23.14
C ILE A 159 -2.47 -3.93 24.12
N ALA A 160 -2.06 -2.77 23.61
CA ALA A 160 -1.53 -1.68 24.44
C ALA A 160 -2.56 -1.12 25.44
N LYS A 161 -3.85 -1.28 25.14
CA LYS A 161 -4.99 -0.91 26.00
C LYS A 161 -5.48 -2.08 26.90
N ASN A 162 -4.81 -3.23 26.88
CA ASN A 162 -5.25 -4.46 27.55
C ASN A 162 -6.64 -4.97 27.11
N HIS A 163 -7.06 -4.63 25.88
CA HIS A 163 -8.30 -5.11 25.27
C HIS A 163 -8.10 -6.37 24.41
N ALA A 164 -6.88 -6.79 24.19
CA ALA A 164 -6.52 -7.99 23.47
C ALA A 164 -5.19 -8.55 23.99
N ASN A 165 -4.92 -9.82 23.76
CA ASN A 165 -3.64 -10.46 24.02
C ASN A 165 -2.77 -10.57 22.75
N ASN A 166 -1.50 -10.95 22.93
CA ASN A 166 -0.56 -11.11 21.81
C ASN A 166 -0.92 -12.27 20.87
N GLU A 167 -1.73 -13.24 21.29
CA GLU A 167 -2.16 -14.36 20.46
C GLU A 167 -2.94 -13.87 19.22
N LEU A 168 -3.78 -12.82 19.39
CA LEU A 168 -4.52 -12.24 18.28
C LEU A 168 -3.58 -11.67 17.20
N LEU A 169 -2.45 -11.08 17.60
CA LEU A 169 -1.45 -10.58 16.64
C LEU A 169 -0.74 -11.72 15.92
N VAL A 170 -0.39 -12.80 16.63
CA VAL A 170 0.19 -14.02 16.05
C VAL A 170 -0.79 -14.66 15.06
N ASP A 171 -2.06 -14.69 15.43
CA ASP A 171 -3.10 -15.23 14.58
C ASP A 171 -3.29 -14.41 13.29
N LEU A 172 -3.25 -13.08 13.38
CA LEU A 172 -3.31 -12.23 12.20
C LEU A 172 -2.14 -12.46 11.22
N GLU A 173 -0.95 -12.79 11.70
CA GLU A 173 0.18 -13.10 10.80
C GLU A 173 -0.11 -14.33 9.90
N LYS A 174 -0.97 -15.26 10.34
CA LYS A 174 -1.38 -16.45 9.54
C LYS A 174 -2.21 -16.08 8.31
N VAL A 175 -2.90 -14.93 8.34
CA VAL A 175 -3.74 -14.43 7.22
C VAL A 175 -3.07 -13.32 6.42
N LYS A 176 -1.80 -13.05 6.68
CA LYS A 176 -1.02 -12.05 5.93
C LYS A 176 -1.05 -12.37 4.43
N PRO A 177 -1.53 -11.43 3.61
CA PRO A 177 -1.59 -11.64 2.17
C PRO A 177 -0.20 -11.89 1.59
N LYS A 178 -0.03 -13.02 0.92
CA LYS A 178 1.18 -13.34 0.17
C LYS A 178 1.01 -12.90 -1.28
N ARG A 179 2.01 -12.24 -1.83
CA ARG A 179 2.02 -11.86 -3.23
C ARG A 179 2.55 -13.03 -4.05
N ALA A 180 1.73 -13.53 -4.99
CA ALA A 180 2.11 -14.63 -5.86
C ALA A 180 3.28 -14.25 -6.79
N TYR A 181 3.26 -13.02 -7.31
CA TYR A 181 4.28 -12.51 -8.24
C TYR A 181 4.70 -11.09 -7.87
N PRO A 182 5.97 -10.70 -8.13
CA PRO A 182 6.36 -9.31 -8.00
C PRO A 182 5.51 -8.44 -8.93
N PRO A 183 5.16 -7.21 -8.52
CA PRO A 183 4.39 -6.33 -9.38
C PRO A 183 5.20 -5.96 -10.61
N VAL A 184 4.55 -5.97 -11.77
CA VAL A 184 5.12 -5.35 -12.96
C VAL A 184 5.35 -3.87 -12.66
N ARG A 185 6.61 -3.44 -12.71
CA ARG A 185 7.00 -2.06 -12.45
C ARG A 185 7.05 -1.33 -13.78
N LEU A 186 6.03 -0.50 -14.04
CA LEU A 186 5.96 0.29 -15.26
C LEU A 186 7.10 1.30 -15.32
N HIS A 187 7.79 1.38 -16.43
CA HIS A 187 8.73 2.42 -16.84
C HIS A 187 8.63 2.56 -18.37
N CYS A 188 9.07 3.65 -18.93
CA CYS A 188 9.17 3.81 -20.37
C CYS A 188 10.52 3.32 -20.87
N THR A 189 10.56 2.74 -22.07
CA THR A 189 11.77 2.72 -22.89
C THR A 189 12.17 4.15 -23.25
N SER A 190 13.39 4.37 -23.71
CA SER A 190 13.81 5.69 -24.19
C SER A 190 12.94 6.15 -25.35
N GLU A 191 12.62 5.26 -26.29
CA GLU A 191 11.77 5.53 -27.43
C GLU A 191 10.34 5.92 -27.00
N ASP A 192 9.70 5.14 -26.13
CA ASP A 192 8.37 5.45 -25.63
C ASP A 192 8.33 6.76 -24.84
N TYR A 193 9.43 7.10 -24.16
CA TYR A 193 9.53 8.36 -23.45
C TYR A 193 9.62 9.56 -24.41
N GLU A 194 10.36 9.45 -25.52
CA GLU A 194 10.39 10.48 -26.57
C GLU A 194 8.99 10.63 -27.23
N ARG A 195 8.35 9.54 -27.59
CA ARG A 195 6.97 9.57 -28.12
C ARG A 195 6.00 10.25 -27.13
N LEU A 196 6.18 10.05 -25.83
CA LEU A 196 5.36 10.68 -24.81
C LEU A 196 5.60 12.19 -24.70
N LEU A 197 6.86 12.64 -24.84
CA LEU A 197 7.22 14.06 -24.89
C LEU A 197 6.63 14.75 -26.13
N ASP A 198 6.71 14.09 -27.28
CA ASP A 198 6.15 14.61 -28.55
C ASP A 198 4.63 14.71 -28.48
N GLU A 199 3.96 13.67 -27.97
CA GLU A 199 2.51 13.68 -27.81
C GLU A 199 2.05 14.75 -26.80
N ALA A 200 2.83 14.99 -25.76
CA ALA A 200 2.52 16.01 -24.76
C ALA A 200 2.60 17.44 -25.32
N SER A 201 3.38 17.65 -26.39
CA SER A 201 3.50 18.94 -27.08
C SER A 201 2.35 19.24 -28.04
N LYS A 202 1.56 18.22 -28.43
CA LYS A 202 0.47 18.40 -29.39
C LYS A 202 -0.74 19.06 -28.72
N ARG A 203 -1.24 20.10 -29.36
CA ARG A 203 -2.53 20.70 -28.97
C ARG A 203 -3.66 19.78 -29.41
N THR A 204 -4.57 19.49 -28.49
CA THR A 204 -5.82 18.78 -28.81
C THR A 204 -6.99 19.75 -28.75
N PHE A 205 -8.10 19.37 -29.35
CA PHE A 205 -9.30 20.19 -29.37
C PHE A 205 -9.68 20.69 -27.97
N GLY A 206 -9.87 21.99 -27.81
CA GLY A 206 -10.20 22.63 -26.53
C GLY A 206 -9.03 22.81 -25.54
N GLN A 207 -7.78 22.57 -25.98
CA GLN A 207 -6.58 22.90 -25.18
C GLN A 207 -5.94 24.22 -25.65
N SER A 208 -5.50 25.02 -24.69
CA SER A 208 -4.69 26.21 -24.97
C SER A 208 -3.24 25.81 -25.32
N GLU A 209 -2.50 26.75 -25.91
CA GLU A 209 -1.06 26.58 -26.12
C GLU A 209 -0.32 26.36 -24.80
N TYR A 210 -0.69 27.13 -23.79
CA TYR A 210 -0.19 26.98 -22.43
C TYR A 210 -0.36 25.54 -21.90
N ASP A 211 -1.53 24.90 -22.13
CA ASP A 211 -1.75 23.51 -21.69
C ASP A 211 -0.81 22.53 -22.36
N ALA A 212 -0.47 22.73 -23.63
CA ALA A 212 0.48 21.87 -24.35
C ALA A 212 1.91 22.06 -23.79
N ILE A 213 2.34 23.30 -23.60
CA ILE A 213 3.64 23.63 -22.97
C ILE A 213 3.70 23.06 -21.57
N LEU A 214 2.66 23.24 -20.74
CA LEU A 214 2.57 22.67 -19.40
C LEU A 214 2.70 21.15 -19.44
N ASN A 215 1.93 20.46 -20.28
CA ASN A 215 1.94 19.00 -20.35
C ASN A 215 3.35 18.47 -20.69
N LYS A 216 3.99 19.03 -21.71
CA LYS A 216 5.35 18.68 -22.13
C LYS A 216 6.35 18.89 -21.00
N THR A 217 6.29 20.03 -20.34
CA THR A 217 7.19 20.38 -19.22
C THR A 217 7.00 19.46 -18.01
N LEU A 218 5.75 19.06 -17.71
CA LEU A 218 5.46 18.10 -16.64
C LEU A 218 6.09 16.73 -16.94
N ILE A 219 5.92 16.21 -18.17
CA ILE A 219 6.53 14.93 -18.57
C ILE A 219 8.05 15.04 -18.53
N ALA A 220 8.62 16.13 -19.06
CA ALA A 220 10.07 16.38 -19.02
C ALA A 220 10.62 16.45 -17.59
N THR A 221 9.94 17.18 -16.71
CA THR A 221 10.39 17.32 -15.31
C THR A 221 10.34 15.98 -14.57
N LEU A 222 9.30 15.17 -14.78
CA LEU A 222 9.21 13.84 -14.18
C LEU A 222 10.28 12.89 -14.66
N GLY A 223 10.59 12.88 -15.95
CA GLY A 223 11.56 11.95 -16.55
C GLY A 223 13.01 12.41 -16.49
N PHE A 224 13.30 13.73 -16.40
CA PHE A 224 14.69 14.24 -16.33
C PHE A 224 15.10 14.67 -14.92
N ALA A 225 14.18 15.00 -14.02
CA ALA A 225 14.49 15.34 -12.63
C ALA A 225 14.03 14.29 -11.61
N GLY A 226 13.20 13.34 -12.03
CA GLY A 226 12.75 12.22 -11.20
C GLY A 226 11.98 12.64 -9.95
N LEU A 227 11.26 13.75 -9.96
CA LEU A 227 10.47 14.24 -8.84
C LEU A 227 9.32 13.29 -8.50
N ARG A 228 8.93 13.23 -7.21
CA ARG A 228 7.67 12.61 -6.80
C ARG A 228 6.50 13.52 -7.20
N SER A 229 5.30 12.94 -7.40
CA SER A 229 4.10 13.74 -7.71
C SER A 229 3.85 14.87 -6.70
N SER A 230 4.07 14.60 -5.41
CA SER A 230 3.94 15.63 -4.37
C SER A 230 5.02 16.70 -4.42
N GLU A 231 6.26 16.32 -4.74
CA GLU A 231 7.38 17.26 -4.86
C GLU A 231 7.15 18.20 -6.03
N LEU A 232 6.75 17.66 -7.18
CA LEU A 232 6.45 18.45 -8.36
C LEU A 232 5.27 19.41 -8.16
N CYS A 233 4.16 18.95 -7.55
CA CYS A 233 3.00 19.79 -7.31
C CYS A 233 3.23 20.88 -6.26
N ASN A 234 4.17 20.66 -5.32
CA ASN A 234 4.50 21.62 -4.26
C ASN A 234 5.74 22.47 -4.58
N LEU A 235 6.33 22.30 -5.77
CA LEU A 235 7.49 23.08 -6.18
C LEU A 235 7.11 24.56 -6.27
N ARG A 236 7.90 25.44 -5.66
CA ARG A 236 7.69 26.88 -5.66
C ARG A 236 8.48 27.55 -6.76
N THR A 237 8.08 28.75 -7.15
CA THR A 237 8.81 29.54 -8.15
C THR A 237 10.24 29.86 -7.70
N GLU A 238 10.45 30.14 -6.44
CA GLU A 238 11.76 30.40 -5.83
C GLU A 238 12.69 29.19 -5.78
N ASP A 239 12.12 27.97 -5.81
CA ASP A 239 12.88 26.72 -5.77
C ASP A 239 13.53 26.36 -7.12
N VAL A 240 13.11 27.00 -8.21
CA VAL A 240 13.62 26.72 -9.57
C VAL A 240 14.48 27.88 -10.05
N ASN A 241 15.79 27.67 -10.05
CA ASN A 241 16.74 28.66 -10.55
C ASN A 241 17.27 28.24 -11.93
N LEU A 242 16.73 28.82 -12.99
CA LEU A 242 17.13 28.49 -14.37
C LEU A 242 18.54 28.95 -14.69
N ASN A 243 18.99 30.08 -14.13
CA ASN A 243 20.34 30.62 -14.37
C ASN A 243 21.41 29.73 -13.73
N LYS A 244 21.19 29.30 -12.48
CA LYS A 244 22.08 28.36 -11.77
C LYS A 244 21.85 26.90 -12.16
N ARG A 245 20.81 26.60 -12.97
CA ARG A 245 20.40 25.27 -13.38
C ARG A 245 20.17 24.32 -12.19
N THR A 246 19.40 24.79 -11.19
CA THR A 246 19.14 24.03 -9.98
C THR A 246 17.66 24.04 -9.59
N ILE A 247 17.22 22.95 -9.01
CA ILE A 247 15.90 22.80 -8.37
C ILE A 247 16.13 22.41 -6.91
N PHE A 248 15.54 23.15 -5.98
CA PHE A 248 15.51 22.79 -4.58
C PHE A 248 14.24 21.99 -4.27
N VAL A 249 14.38 20.82 -3.63
CA VAL A 249 13.26 19.93 -3.33
C VAL A 249 13.10 19.79 -1.84
N TYR A 250 12.00 20.33 -1.32
CA TYR A 250 11.59 20.10 0.05
C TYR A 250 11.06 18.68 0.24
N LEU A 251 11.67 17.97 1.14
CA LEU A 251 11.20 16.63 1.55
C LEU A 251 10.49 16.79 2.89
N GLY A 252 9.17 16.60 2.91
CA GLY A 252 8.36 16.69 4.12
C GLY A 252 8.90 15.85 5.29
N LYS A 253 8.27 15.97 6.45
CA LYS A 253 8.63 15.46 7.79
C LYS A 253 9.54 14.20 7.79
N GLY A 254 10.75 14.34 8.32
CA GLY A 254 11.72 13.25 8.51
C GLY A 254 12.58 12.86 7.31
N ARG A 255 12.53 13.62 6.18
CA ARG A 255 13.37 13.43 5.00
C ARG A 255 14.27 14.65 4.78
N LYS A 256 15.47 14.43 4.26
CA LYS A 256 16.41 15.51 3.97
C LYS A 256 16.02 16.25 2.70
N ASN A 257 16.09 17.57 2.70
CA ASN A 257 15.98 18.40 1.50
C ASN A 257 17.12 18.05 0.54
N ARG A 258 16.94 18.30 -0.75
CA ARG A 258 17.97 18.05 -1.75
C ARG A 258 17.95 19.06 -2.89
N TRP A 259 19.12 19.28 -3.46
CA TRP A 259 19.30 19.99 -4.71
C TRP A 259 19.36 19.01 -5.88
N LEU A 260 18.75 19.38 -6.99
CA LEU A 260 18.82 18.68 -8.28
C LEU A 260 19.41 19.63 -9.32
N GLY A 261 20.26 19.08 -10.19
CA GLY A 261 20.73 19.79 -11.38
C GLY A 261 19.67 19.76 -12.49
N ILE A 262 19.60 20.81 -13.28
CA ILE A 262 18.79 20.91 -14.49
C ILE A 262 19.66 20.61 -15.70
N SER A 263 19.39 19.50 -16.41
CA SER A 263 20.08 19.19 -17.67
C SER A 263 19.72 20.23 -18.74
N SER A 264 20.57 20.39 -19.76
CA SER A 264 20.33 21.36 -20.84
C SER A 264 18.99 21.10 -21.53
N ARG A 265 18.59 19.84 -21.70
CA ARG A 265 17.32 19.47 -22.28
C ARG A 265 16.13 19.86 -21.40
N LEU A 266 16.22 19.60 -20.07
CA LEU A 266 15.17 20.02 -19.14
C LEU A 266 15.08 21.54 -19.04
N LEU A 267 16.23 22.24 -19.11
CA LEU A 267 16.29 23.70 -19.08
C LEU A 267 15.43 24.35 -20.17
N SER A 268 15.51 23.86 -21.41
CA SER A 268 14.67 24.36 -22.51
C SER A 268 13.19 24.29 -22.15
N TYR A 269 12.70 23.12 -21.73
CA TYR A 269 11.27 22.95 -21.36
C TYR A 269 10.84 23.83 -20.20
N LEU A 270 11.68 23.99 -19.18
CA LEU A 270 11.37 24.87 -18.02
C LEU A 270 11.38 26.34 -18.42
N THR A 271 12.26 26.75 -19.35
CA THR A 271 12.30 28.11 -19.88
C THR A 271 11.04 28.42 -20.69
N ASP A 272 10.66 27.54 -21.61
CA ASP A 272 9.44 27.68 -22.41
C ASP A 272 8.20 27.81 -21.49
N TYR A 273 8.15 26.96 -20.48
CA TYR A 273 7.05 27.02 -19.50
C TYR A 273 7.05 28.32 -18.69
N LYS A 274 8.21 28.77 -18.22
CA LYS A 274 8.34 30.02 -17.45
C LYS A 274 7.87 31.22 -18.28
N ASN A 275 8.21 31.25 -19.56
CA ASN A 275 7.82 32.31 -20.47
C ASN A 275 6.31 32.29 -20.79
N ALA A 276 5.72 31.10 -20.89
CA ALA A 276 4.28 30.92 -21.15
C ALA A 276 3.41 30.99 -19.88
N ARG A 277 4.03 30.97 -18.69
CA ARG A 277 3.31 30.94 -17.43
C ARG A 277 2.61 32.26 -17.18
N PRO A 278 1.27 32.26 -16.97
CA PRO A 278 0.54 33.48 -16.65
C PRO A 278 1.03 34.14 -15.38
N GLU A 279 0.98 35.47 -15.34
CA GLU A 279 1.22 36.24 -14.12
C GLU A 279 0.11 35.96 -13.10
N THR A 280 0.51 35.55 -11.92
CA THR A 280 -0.41 35.24 -10.82
C THR A 280 0.27 35.48 -9.47
N LYS A 281 -0.55 35.65 -8.40
CA LYS A 281 -0.04 35.69 -7.03
C LYS A 281 0.35 34.31 -6.47
N LEU A 282 0.18 33.21 -7.26
CA LEU A 282 0.48 31.88 -6.83
C LEU A 282 1.99 31.65 -6.78
N ASN A 283 2.48 31.19 -5.63
CA ASN A 283 3.89 30.86 -5.46
C ASN A 283 4.26 29.48 -6.03
N ASN A 284 3.27 28.64 -6.38
CA ASN A 284 3.51 27.34 -7.00
C ASN A 284 4.14 27.52 -8.38
N PHE A 285 5.21 26.79 -8.67
CA PHE A 285 5.86 26.83 -9.99
C PHE A 285 4.91 26.32 -11.07
N PHE A 286 4.28 25.13 -10.87
CA PHE A 286 3.31 24.58 -11.80
C PHE A 286 1.88 24.96 -11.40
N ILE A 287 1.18 25.61 -12.34
CA ILE A 287 -0.22 26.01 -12.20
C ILE A 287 -1.04 25.47 -13.38
N THR A 288 -2.35 25.38 -13.23
CA THR A 288 -3.27 24.92 -14.27
C THR A 288 -4.57 25.73 -14.22
N TYR A 289 -5.23 25.92 -15.35
CA TYR A 289 -6.52 26.61 -15.39
C TYR A 289 -7.64 25.69 -14.88
N SER A 290 -8.41 26.16 -13.91
CA SER A 290 -9.58 25.47 -13.37
C SER A 290 -10.85 26.02 -14.05
N LYS A 291 -11.50 25.19 -14.87
CA LYS A 291 -12.78 25.56 -15.49
C LYS A 291 -13.87 25.84 -14.45
N LYS A 292 -13.83 25.16 -13.30
CA LYS A 292 -14.79 25.34 -12.21
C LYS A 292 -14.59 26.67 -11.48
N ALA A 293 -13.35 27.02 -11.15
CA ALA A 293 -13.00 28.27 -10.47
C ALA A 293 -12.84 29.44 -11.44
N LYS A 294 -12.75 29.17 -12.76
CA LYS A 294 -12.47 30.16 -13.84
C LYS A 294 -11.18 30.93 -13.63
N GLU A 295 -10.19 30.34 -12.97
CA GLU A 295 -8.91 30.94 -12.64
C GLU A 295 -7.76 29.92 -12.68
N TYR A 296 -6.53 30.40 -12.63
CA TYR A 296 -5.36 29.55 -12.46
C TYR A 296 -5.23 29.12 -11.00
N VAL A 297 -5.00 27.83 -10.79
CA VAL A 297 -4.85 27.21 -9.48
C VAL A 297 -3.55 26.39 -9.42
N PRO A 298 -3.00 26.12 -8.23
CA PRO A 298 -1.87 25.21 -8.10
C PRO A 298 -2.18 23.85 -8.73
N LEU A 299 -1.21 23.30 -9.46
CA LEU A 299 -1.33 21.94 -9.99
C LEU A 299 -1.44 20.95 -8.83
N ASN A 300 -2.51 20.17 -8.78
CA ASN A 300 -2.69 19.12 -7.79
C ASN A 300 -2.34 17.72 -8.34
N LYS A 301 -2.15 16.75 -7.44
CA LYS A 301 -1.77 15.39 -7.80
C LYS A 301 -2.79 14.72 -8.71
N SER A 302 -4.08 14.90 -8.46
CA SER A 302 -5.15 14.29 -9.27
C SER A 302 -5.07 14.75 -10.71
N THR A 303 -4.96 16.07 -10.92
CA THR A 303 -4.80 16.67 -12.26
C THR A 303 -3.53 16.18 -12.96
N LEU A 304 -2.40 16.12 -12.24
CA LEU A 304 -1.14 15.59 -12.77
C LEU A 304 -1.30 14.13 -13.23
N HIS A 305 -1.90 13.28 -12.39
CA HIS A 305 -2.14 11.88 -12.74
C HIS A 305 -3.06 11.74 -13.95
N GLN A 306 -4.16 12.52 -14.03
CA GLN A 306 -5.07 12.53 -15.16
C GLN A 306 -4.39 12.98 -16.46
N LYS A 307 -3.52 14.00 -16.42
CA LYS A 307 -2.76 14.46 -17.58
C LYS A 307 -1.84 13.35 -18.11
N VAL A 308 -1.07 12.70 -17.23
CA VAL A 308 -0.19 11.58 -17.61
C VAL A 308 -1.00 10.39 -18.13
N GLU A 309 -2.11 10.04 -17.50
CA GLU A 309 -2.97 8.93 -17.92
C GLU A 309 -3.58 9.16 -19.30
N ARG A 310 -4.04 10.38 -19.61
CA ARG A 310 -4.58 10.72 -20.94
C ARG A 310 -3.53 10.56 -22.04
N LEU A 311 -2.30 11.03 -21.80
CA LEU A 311 -1.19 10.87 -22.74
C LEU A 311 -0.82 9.40 -22.93
N SER A 312 -0.73 8.65 -21.83
CA SER A 312 -0.48 7.22 -21.82
C SER A 312 -1.52 6.44 -22.67
N LYS A 313 -2.80 6.75 -22.47
CA LYS A 313 -3.90 6.12 -23.23
C LYS A 313 -3.85 6.44 -24.73
N ARG A 314 -3.54 7.68 -25.12
CA ARG A 314 -3.45 8.07 -26.54
C ARG A 314 -2.36 7.31 -27.29
N LEU A 315 -1.25 7.03 -26.61
CA LEU A 315 -0.12 6.30 -27.22
C LEU A 315 -0.20 4.77 -27.05
N GLY A 316 -1.19 4.26 -26.29
CA GLY A 316 -1.23 2.84 -25.94
C GLY A 316 -0.11 2.40 -24.98
N ILE A 317 0.63 3.34 -24.36
CA ILE A 317 1.75 3.08 -23.47
C ILE A 317 1.21 2.96 -22.04
N LYS A 318 1.54 1.87 -21.33
CA LYS A 318 1.16 1.70 -19.92
C LYS A 318 2.15 2.40 -18.99
N ILE A 319 1.96 3.70 -18.74
CA ILE A 319 2.81 4.49 -17.85
C ILE A 319 1.98 5.34 -16.87
N ASN A 320 2.54 5.64 -15.74
CA ASN A 320 1.99 6.57 -14.74
C ASN A 320 3.09 7.48 -14.20
N VAL A 321 2.71 8.47 -13.37
CA VAL A 321 3.65 9.46 -12.81
C VAL A 321 4.84 8.79 -12.10
N HIS A 322 4.59 7.71 -11.36
CA HIS A 322 5.67 6.97 -10.69
C HIS A 322 6.53 6.15 -11.66
N GLY A 323 5.95 5.70 -12.77
CA GLY A 323 6.66 5.08 -13.88
C GLY A 323 7.66 6.04 -14.53
N LEU A 324 7.28 7.29 -14.78
CA LEU A 324 8.19 8.32 -15.31
C LEU A 324 9.39 8.59 -14.40
N ARG A 325 9.17 8.60 -13.08
CA ARG A 325 10.29 8.69 -12.14
C ARG A 325 11.20 7.44 -12.17
N ARG A 326 10.66 6.25 -12.48
CA ARG A 326 11.48 5.06 -12.73
C ARG A 326 12.26 5.17 -14.03
N THR A 327 11.65 5.74 -15.08
CA THR A 327 12.33 6.04 -16.33
C THR A 327 13.57 6.92 -16.09
N PHE A 328 13.47 7.96 -15.26
CA PHE A 328 14.65 8.73 -14.81
C PHE A 328 15.74 7.83 -14.22
N ALA A 329 15.36 6.96 -13.26
CA ALA A 329 16.35 6.10 -12.61
C ALA A 329 17.00 5.11 -13.59
N SER A 330 16.21 4.50 -14.48
CA SER A 330 16.70 3.56 -15.50
C SER A 330 17.62 4.25 -16.51
N ASN A 331 17.22 5.44 -17.01
CA ASN A 331 18.06 6.19 -17.97
C ASN A 331 19.40 6.61 -17.37
N TYR A 332 19.42 7.03 -16.10
CA TYR A 332 20.68 7.36 -15.43
C TYR A 332 21.56 6.12 -15.18
N ALA A 333 20.95 5.00 -14.83
CA ALA A 333 21.68 3.74 -14.66
C ALA A 333 22.27 3.23 -15.98
N ASN A 334 21.49 3.27 -17.06
CA ASN A 334 21.93 2.88 -18.41
C ASN A 334 23.02 3.82 -18.95
N ALA A 335 23.04 5.08 -18.50
CA ALA A 335 24.14 6.02 -18.76
C ALA A 335 25.35 5.81 -17.84
N GLY A 336 25.43 4.70 -17.11
CA GLY A 336 26.57 4.33 -16.25
C GLY A 336 26.72 5.19 -14.99
N LYS A 337 25.68 5.93 -14.58
CA LYS A 337 25.79 6.77 -13.38
C LYS A 337 25.73 5.93 -12.11
N PRO A 338 26.57 6.24 -11.10
CA PRO A 338 26.64 5.46 -9.85
C PRO A 338 25.29 5.40 -9.12
N LEU A 339 24.96 4.24 -8.55
CA LEU A 339 23.68 3.98 -7.89
C LEU A 339 23.41 4.90 -6.69
N ASN A 340 24.46 5.27 -5.95
CA ASN A 340 24.35 6.23 -4.84
C ASN A 340 23.93 7.62 -5.34
N MET A 341 24.44 8.07 -6.49
CA MET A 341 24.07 9.33 -7.13
C MET A 341 22.58 9.33 -7.52
N ILE A 342 22.12 8.25 -8.15
CA ILE A 342 20.71 8.07 -8.50
C ILE A 342 19.84 8.08 -7.24
N SER A 343 20.27 7.40 -6.18
CA SER A 343 19.58 7.33 -4.90
C SER A 343 19.44 8.71 -4.24
N LEU A 344 20.50 9.50 -4.24
CA LEU A 344 20.52 10.87 -3.73
C LEU A 344 19.58 11.77 -4.54
N ALA A 345 19.65 11.71 -5.87
CA ALA A 345 18.77 12.48 -6.75
C ALA A 345 17.29 12.12 -6.53
N LEU A 346 16.98 10.85 -6.33
CA LEU A 346 15.63 10.40 -5.99
C LEU A 346 15.24 10.71 -4.53
N GLY A 347 16.15 11.04 -3.64
CA GLY A 347 15.87 11.22 -2.21
C GLY A 347 15.36 9.94 -1.56
N HIS A 348 16.04 8.81 -1.79
CA HIS A 348 15.80 7.57 -1.09
C HIS A 348 16.67 7.52 0.16
N SER A 349 16.07 7.19 1.29
CA SER A 349 16.77 6.99 2.56
C SER A 349 17.50 5.63 2.63
N ASP A 350 17.10 4.68 1.78
CA ASP A 350 17.64 3.33 1.70
C ASP A 350 17.95 2.97 0.24
N LEU A 351 19.19 2.55 -0.04
CA LEU A 351 19.65 2.07 -1.35
C LEU A 351 18.85 0.88 -1.89
N LYS A 352 18.28 0.03 -1.00
CA LYS A 352 17.39 -1.06 -1.40
C LYS A 352 16.19 -0.57 -2.20
N THR A 353 15.71 0.64 -1.89
CA THR A 353 14.62 1.27 -2.65
C THR A 353 15.05 1.58 -4.07
N THR A 354 16.28 2.07 -4.27
CA THR A 354 16.82 2.40 -5.60
C THR A 354 17.05 1.14 -6.43
N LYS A 355 17.62 0.08 -5.85
CA LYS A 355 17.76 -1.23 -6.53
C LYS A 355 16.41 -1.73 -7.09
N GLY A 356 15.33 -1.47 -6.40
CA GLY A 356 14.00 -1.83 -6.88
C GLY A 356 13.48 -1.02 -8.08
N TYR A 357 14.14 0.05 -8.48
CA TYR A 357 13.84 0.87 -9.67
C TYR A 357 14.67 0.47 -10.88
N LEU A 358 15.80 -0.15 -10.67
CA LEU A 358 16.66 -0.64 -11.73
C LEU A 358 16.08 -1.97 -12.25
N MET A 359 15.60 -1.94 -13.46
CA MET A 359 15.17 -3.14 -14.17
C MET A 359 16.24 -3.46 -15.20
N THR A 360 17.25 -4.21 -14.78
CA THR A 360 18.20 -4.80 -15.70
C THR A 360 17.54 -6.03 -16.31
N THR A 361 17.32 -6.03 -17.61
CA THR A 361 16.80 -7.21 -18.33
C THR A 361 17.92 -8.23 -18.51
N THR A 362 17.57 -9.50 -18.66
CA THR A 362 18.55 -10.56 -18.95
C THR A 362 19.33 -10.23 -20.23
N ASN A 363 18.68 -9.62 -21.23
CA ASN A 363 19.31 -9.21 -22.48
C ASN A 363 20.36 -8.12 -22.27
N GLU A 364 20.10 -7.10 -21.42
CA GLU A 364 21.07 -6.05 -21.10
C GLU A 364 22.30 -6.63 -20.36
N VAL A 365 22.07 -7.58 -19.44
CA VAL A 365 23.19 -8.29 -18.77
C VAL A 365 24.02 -9.08 -19.79
N MET A 366 23.37 -9.81 -20.69
CA MET A 366 24.06 -10.58 -21.73
C MET A 366 24.87 -9.67 -22.68
N GLN A 367 24.27 -8.56 -23.13
CA GLN A 367 24.95 -7.59 -24.00
C GLN A 367 26.16 -6.95 -23.31
N GLU A 368 26.03 -6.62 -22.03
CA GLU A 368 27.14 -6.03 -21.26
C GLU A 368 28.24 -7.06 -21.04
N MET A 369 27.90 -8.31 -20.70
CA MET A 369 28.91 -9.39 -20.58
C MET A 369 29.63 -9.71 -21.90
N GLN A 370 28.99 -9.49 -23.05
CA GLN A 370 29.62 -9.67 -24.36
C GLN A 370 30.59 -8.54 -24.73
N ARG A 371 30.55 -7.40 -24.02
CA ARG A 371 31.47 -6.27 -24.19
C ARG A 371 32.77 -6.37 -23.35
N TRP A 372 32.83 -7.35 -22.47
CA TRP A 372 34.01 -7.65 -21.64
C TRP A 372 34.85 -8.73 -22.32
#